data_1792530d5d3bb381c33104c2c24f5414
#
_entry.id   1792530d5d3bb381c33104c2c24f5414
#
_cell.length_a   1.000
_cell.length_b   1.000
_cell.length_c   1.000
_cell.angle_alpha   90.00
_cell.angle_beta   90.00
_cell.angle_gamma   90.00
#
_symmetry.space_group_name_H-M   'P 1'
#
loop_
_entity.id
_entity.type
_entity.pdbx_description
1 polymer ?
#
loop_
_entity_poly.entity_id
_entity_poly.type
_entity_poly.pdbx_seq_one_letter_code
_entity_poly.pdbx_strand_id
1 'polypeptide(L)'
;MEKQKIIFFTGAGISAESGIPTFQEQPGIRTKLSRSFADSNPEEYRETIRDMMEVCEKAQPNAAHYAIAEMGCPVITMNVDRLHTKAGSEQVIEVHGEFPTKEQLEAPDFASTYRGIVLYDDIAPRYADAVKLVKSLEYGNSHFVVAGTSFYTGISQKLLKLAKQRKASIIVIDENAVDRVPVICNNMKHIYGRK
;
A
#
# COMPACT_ATOMS: atom_id res chain seq x y z
N MET A 1 13.15 23.49 -16.04
CA MET A 1 12.11 23.37 -14.99
C MET A 1 12.47 22.19 -14.12
N GLU A 2 12.64 22.39 -12.83
CA GLU A 2 12.87 21.27 -11.90
C GLU A 2 11.69 20.32 -11.94
N LYS A 3 11.99 19.00 -12.00
CA LYS A 3 10.97 17.95 -12.05
C LYS A 3 10.22 17.94 -10.73
N GLN A 4 8.94 18.30 -10.70
CA GLN A 4 8.12 18.24 -9.48
C GLN A 4 8.12 16.82 -8.89
N LYS A 5 8.24 16.75 -7.57
CA LYS A 5 8.27 15.48 -6.85
C LYS A 5 6.85 14.97 -6.62
N ILE A 6 6.58 13.76 -7.08
CA ILE A 6 5.29 13.09 -6.94
C ILE A 6 5.52 11.84 -6.10
N ILE A 7 4.67 11.60 -5.10
CA ILE A 7 4.62 10.37 -4.33
C ILE A 7 3.20 9.83 -4.41
N PHE A 8 3.07 8.55 -4.75
CA PHE A 8 1.81 7.81 -4.66
C PHE A 8 1.70 7.14 -3.29
N PHE A 9 0.50 7.22 -2.69
CA PHE A 9 0.16 6.52 -1.46
C PHE A 9 -1.10 5.68 -1.70
N THR A 10 -1.00 4.36 -1.54
CA THR A 10 -2.07 3.45 -1.94
C THR A 10 -2.53 2.54 -0.81
N GLY A 11 -3.78 2.11 -0.88
CA GLY A 11 -4.41 1.15 0.02
C GLY A 11 -5.19 0.08 -0.74
N ALA A 12 -5.94 -0.78 -0.03
CA ALA A 12 -6.59 -1.97 -0.58
C ALA A 12 -7.53 -1.69 -1.77
N GLY A 13 -8.16 -0.51 -1.81
CA GLY A 13 -9.08 -0.15 -2.88
C GLY A 13 -8.45 -0.06 -4.27
N ILE A 14 -7.12 0.12 -4.39
CA ILE A 14 -6.46 0.11 -5.71
C ILE A 14 -6.41 -1.30 -6.31
N SER A 15 -6.44 -2.34 -5.47
CA SER A 15 -6.32 -3.75 -5.84
C SER A 15 -7.67 -4.49 -5.93
N ALA A 16 -8.80 -3.80 -5.63
CA ALA A 16 -10.13 -4.39 -5.67
C ALA A 16 -10.46 -4.97 -7.05
N GLU A 17 -10.22 -4.21 -8.12
CA GLU A 17 -10.43 -4.64 -9.50
C GLU A 17 -9.42 -5.72 -9.98
N SER A 18 -8.39 -6.01 -9.18
CA SER A 18 -7.49 -7.15 -9.39
C SER A 18 -8.00 -8.43 -8.72
N GLY A 19 -9.18 -8.40 -8.11
CA GLY A 19 -9.81 -9.52 -7.42
C GLY A 19 -9.35 -9.71 -5.97
N ILE A 20 -8.68 -8.69 -5.38
CA ILE A 20 -8.31 -8.71 -3.96
C ILE A 20 -9.37 -7.93 -3.18
N PRO A 21 -10.18 -8.60 -2.34
CA PRO A 21 -11.24 -7.94 -1.59
C PRO A 21 -10.67 -6.94 -0.58
N THR A 22 -11.37 -5.83 -0.39
CA THR A 22 -11.00 -4.82 0.60
C THR A 22 -11.35 -5.29 2.02
N PHE A 23 -10.72 -4.70 3.04
CA PHE A 23 -11.05 -4.98 4.44
C PHE A 23 -12.48 -4.59 4.84
N GLN A 24 -13.17 -3.76 4.04
CA GLN A 24 -14.58 -3.43 4.25
C GLN A 24 -15.50 -4.56 3.80
N GLU A 25 -15.07 -5.30 2.77
CA GLU A 25 -15.83 -6.44 2.20
C GLU A 25 -15.62 -7.74 3.00
N GLN A 26 -14.69 -7.74 3.96
CA GLN A 26 -14.37 -8.92 4.78
C GLN A 26 -14.64 -8.66 6.27
N PRO A 27 -15.88 -8.86 6.76
CA PRO A 27 -16.20 -8.70 8.17
C PRO A 27 -15.31 -9.58 9.07
N GLY A 28 -14.73 -8.97 10.11
CA GLY A 28 -13.88 -9.69 11.09
C GLY A 28 -12.42 -9.86 10.67
N ILE A 29 -12.03 -9.61 9.41
CA ILE A 29 -10.63 -9.77 8.97
C ILE A 29 -9.66 -8.90 9.80
N ARG A 30 -10.07 -7.69 10.19
CA ARG A 30 -9.24 -6.81 11.01
C ARG A 30 -8.91 -7.40 12.38
N THR A 31 -9.85 -8.10 13.00
CA THR A 31 -9.63 -8.82 14.27
C THR A 31 -8.61 -9.94 14.06
N LYS A 32 -8.76 -10.73 13.00
CA LYS A 32 -7.84 -11.83 12.68
C LYS A 32 -6.42 -11.34 12.35
N LEU A 33 -6.27 -10.10 11.90
CA LEU A 33 -4.98 -9.46 11.61
C LEU A 33 -4.44 -8.64 12.80
N SER A 34 -4.74 -9.02 14.04
CA SER A 34 -4.13 -8.47 15.25
C SER A 34 -3.14 -9.44 15.87
N ARG A 35 -2.11 -8.92 16.57
CA ARG A 35 -1.11 -9.75 17.24
C ARG A 35 -1.76 -10.58 18.34
N SER A 36 -2.65 -9.97 19.11
CA SER A 36 -3.40 -10.64 20.15
C SER A 36 -4.23 -11.82 19.64
N PHE A 37 -4.80 -11.70 18.42
CA PHE A 37 -5.51 -12.81 17.80
C PHE A 37 -4.54 -13.92 17.35
N ALA A 38 -3.45 -13.56 16.68
CA ALA A 38 -2.45 -14.51 16.21
C ALA A 38 -1.86 -15.35 17.37
N ASP A 39 -1.60 -14.71 18.52
CA ASP A 39 -1.08 -15.38 19.70
C ASP A 39 -2.13 -16.30 20.36
N SER A 40 -3.41 -15.95 20.33
CA SER A 40 -4.50 -16.72 20.94
C SER A 40 -5.08 -17.80 20.01
N ASN A 41 -4.99 -17.62 18.70
CA ASN A 41 -5.59 -18.50 17.69
C ASN A 41 -4.59 -18.78 16.54
N PRO A 42 -3.43 -19.40 16.82
CA PRO A 42 -2.32 -19.51 15.87
C PRO A 42 -2.68 -20.24 14.57
N GLU A 43 -3.50 -21.29 14.63
CA GLU A 43 -3.90 -22.04 13.44
C GLU A 43 -4.89 -21.26 12.58
N GLU A 44 -5.88 -20.60 13.17
CA GLU A 44 -6.83 -19.76 12.43
C GLU A 44 -6.14 -18.54 11.80
N TYR A 45 -5.14 -17.97 12.50
CA TYR A 45 -4.29 -16.93 11.93
C TYR A 45 -3.49 -17.45 10.74
N ARG A 46 -2.86 -18.63 10.84
CA ARG A 46 -2.13 -19.28 9.75
C ARG A 46 -3.02 -19.50 8.53
N GLU A 47 -4.22 -20.05 8.72
CA GLU A 47 -5.20 -20.23 7.64
C GLU A 47 -5.59 -18.90 7.01
N THR A 48 -5.84 -17.87 7.81
CA THR A 48 -6.15 -16.51 7.31
C THR A 48 -5.03 -15.97 6.42
N ILE A 49 -3.77 -16.12 6.82
CA ILE A 49 -2.62 -15.68 6.01
C ILE A 49 -2.49 -16.53 4.74
N ARG A 50 -2.73 -17.84 4.81
CA ARG A 50 -2.71 -18.74 3.65
C ARG A 50 -3.75 -18.33 2.60
N ASP A 51 -4.99 -18.08 3.03
CA ASP A 51 -6.07 -17.65 2.14
C ASP A 51 -5.74 -16.31 1.46
N MET A 52 -5.22 -15.35 2.22
CA MET A 52 -4.78 -14.06 1.68
C MET A 52 -3.65 -14.23 0.66
N MET A 53 -2.66 -15.07 0.93
CA MET A 53 -1.57 -15.35 0.01
C MET A 53 -2.09 -15.95 -1.30
N GLU A 54 -2.99 -16.93 -1.24
CA GLU A 54 -3.57 -17.57 -2.44
C GLU A 54 -4.31 -16.57 -3.34
N VAL A 55 -5.07 -15.65 -2.74
CA VAL A 55 -5.74 -14.58 -3.49
C VAL A 55 -4.71 -13.67 -4.16
N CYS A 56 -3.69 -13.22 -3.43
CA CYS A 56 -2.67 -12.32 -3.94
C CYS A 56 -1.74 -12.97 -4.99
N GLU A 57 -1.47 -14.28 -4.88
CA GLU A 57 -0.70 -15.02 -5.89
C GLU A 57 -1.41 -15.04 -7.25
N LYS A 58 -2.73 -15.22 -7.26
CA LYS A 58 -3.56 -15.27 -8.47
C LYS A 58 -3.80 -13.89 -9.09
N ALA A 59 -3.76 -12.83 -8.27
CA ALA A 59 -4.05 -11.48 -8.70
C ALA A 59 -2.98 -10.92 -9.65
N GLN A 60 -3.45 -10.13 -10.63
CA GLN A 60 -2.60 -9.43 -11.58
C GLN A 60 -2.74 -7.91 -11.40
N PRO A 61 -1.67 -7.15 -11.68
CA PRO A 61 -1.77 -5.70 -11.70
C PRO A 61 -2.87 -5.22 -12.66
N ASN A 62 -3.59 -4.20 -12.27
CA ASN A 62 -4.58 -3.53 -13.13
C ASN A 62 -4.04 -2.22 -13.72
N ALA A 63 -4.86 -1.52 -14.51
CA ALA A 63 -4.47 -0.30 -15.20
C ALA A 63 -3.91 0.79 -14.26
N ALA A 64 -4.40 0.89 -13.03
CA ALA A 64 -3.88 1.85 -12.05
C ALA A 64 -2.44 1.54 -11.65
N HIS A 65 -2.11 0.26 -11.39
CA HIS A 65 -0.75 -0.16 -11.05
C HIS A 65 0.23 0.12 -12.19
N TYR A 66 -0.13 -0.21 -13.44
CA TYR A 66 0.71 0.04 -14.60
C TYR A 66 0.91 1.55 -14.84
N ALA A 67 -0.16 2.35 -14.72
CA ALA A 67 -0.05 3.80 -14.90
C ALA A 67 0.89 4.44 -13.86
N ILE A 68 0.86 3.99 -12.59
CA ILE A 68 1.77 4.44 -11.55
C ILE A 68 3.21 4.00 -11.86
N ALA A 69 3.42 2.75 -12.28
CA ALA A 69 4.75 2.24 -12.65
C ALA A 69 5.37 3.06 -13.78
N GLU A 70 4.61 3.37 -14.83
CA GLU A 70 5.05 4.23 -15.95
C GLU A 70 5.42 5.66 -15.54
N MET A 71 4.89 6.16 -14.42
CA MET A 71 5.29 7.47 -13.89
C MET A 71 6.73 7.47 -13.33
N GLY A 72 7.29 6.30 -13.00
CA GLY A 72 8.60 6.17 -12.37
C GLY A 72 8.71 6.93 -11.04
N CYS A 73 7.60 7.07 -10.33
CA CYS A 73 7.52 7.80 -9.06
C CYS A 73 7.52 6.84 -7.87
N PRO A 74 8.06 7.27 -6.72
CA PRO A 74 7.98 6.47 -5.50
C PRO A 74 6.54 6.16 -5.09
N VAL A 75 6.33 4.93 -4.61
CA VAL A 75 5.05 4.44 -4.09
C VAL A 75 5.21 4.08 -2.62
N ILE A 76 4.32 4.57 -1.79
CA ILE A 76 4.10 4.06 -0.43
C ILE A 76 2.79 3.28 -0.49
N THR A 77 2.80 2.02 -0.10
CA THR A 77 1.57 1.21 -0.09
C THR A 77 1.32 0.56 1.27
N MET A 78 0.06 0.49 1.66
CA MET A 78 -0.40 -0.31 2.80
C MET A 78 -0.68 -1.76 2.41
N ASN A 79 -0.65 -2.07 1.11
CA ASN A 79 -0.92 -3.40 0.61
C ASN A 79 0.32 -4.30 0.75
N VAL A 80 0.07 -5.59 0.91
CA VAL A 80 1.07 -6.67 0.94
C VAL A 80 1.00 -7.56 -0.31
N ASP A 81 0.20 -7.15 -1.32
CA ASP A 81 -0.12 -7.93 -2.52
C ASP A 81 1.00 -7.92 -3.58
N ARG A 82 1.98 -7.04 -3.44
CA ARG A 82 3.12 -6.85 -4.35
C ARG A 82 2.72 -6.44 -5.78
N LEU A 83 1.47 -6.01 -6.03
CA LEU A 83 1.01 -5.67 -7.38
C LEU A 83 1.75 -4.45 -7.97
N HIS A 84 2.17 -3.48 -7.16
CA HIS A 84 3.02 -2.38 -7.63
C HIS A 84 4.36 -2.88 -8.18
N THR A 85 5.02 -3.79 -7.46
CA THR A 85 6.29 -4.40 -7.89
C THR A 85 6.07 -5.27 -9.13
N LYS A 86 5.00 -6.08 -9.17
CA LYS A 86 4.63 -6.87 -10.36
C LYS A 86 4.34 -5.99 -11.59
N ALA A 87 3.82 -4.77 -11.40
CA ALA A 87 3.57 -3.80 -12.46
C ALA A 87 4.84 -3.08 -12.97
N GLY A 88 5.98 -3.25 -12.30
CA GLY A 88 7.25 -2.62 -12.67
C GLY A 88 7.59 -1.35 -11.89
N SER A 89 6.89 -1.01 -10.80
CA SER A 89 7.31 0.08 -9.91
C SER A 89 8.62 -0.26 -9.21
N GLU A 90 9.64 0.61 -9.35
CA GLU A 90 11.00 0.36 -8.82
C GLU A 90 11.17 0.76 -7.35
N GLN A 91 10.49 1.83 -6.92
CA GLN A 91 10.60 2.38 -5.58
C GLN A 91 9.30 2.18 -4.82
N VAL A 92 9.14 1.03 -4.17
CA VAL A 92 7.94 0.68 -3.41
C VAL A 92 8.28 0.51 -1.92
N ILE A 93 7.55 1.22 -1.06
CA ILE A 93 7.61 1.06 0.40
C ILE A 93 6.30 0.39 0.84
N GLU A 94 6.38 -0.90 1.13
CA GLU A 94 5.28 -1.69 1.68
C GLU A 94 5.27 -1.53 3.21
N VAL A 95 4.43 -0.59 3.72
CA VAL A 95 4.47 -0.22 5.15
C VAL A 95 3.89 -1.29 6.07
N HIS A 96 3.04 -2.17 5.56
CA HIS A 96 2.53 -3.33 6.30
C HIS A 96 3.32 -4.61 6.05
N GLY A 97 4.51 -4.48 5.42
CA GLY A 97 5.44 -5.59 5.22
C GLY A 97 5.07 -6.51 4.08
N GLU A 98 5.41 -7.79 4.22
CA GLU A 98 5.28 -8.79 3.16
C GLU A 98 4.76 -10.13 3.71
N PHE A 99 4.24 -10.97 2.81
CA PHE A 99 3.83 -12.33 3.14
C PHE A 99 5.03 -13.23 3.44
N PRO A 100 4.84 -14.29 4.28
CA PRO A 100 5.86 -15.31 4.51
C PRO A 100 6.13 -16.12 3.24
N THR A 101 7.28 -16.81 3.21
CA THR A 101 7.44 -17.93 2.29
C THR A 101 6.57 -19.11 2.72
N LYS A 102 6.39 -20.10 1.83
CA LYS A 102 5.60 -21.31 2.18
C LYS A 102 6.24 -22.06 3.35
N GLU A 103 7.57 -22.16 3.38
CA GLU A 103 8.30 -22.80 4.49
C GLU A 103 8.10 -22.07 5.81
N GLN A 104 8.12 -20.73 5.79
CA GLN A 104 7.86 -19.92 6.98
C GLN A 104 6.42 -20.08 7.48
N LEU A 105 5.45 -20.10 6.55
CA LEU A 105 4.03 -20.27 6.88
C LEU A 105 3.76 -21.60 7.57
N GLU A 106 4.42 -22.69 7.11
CA GLU A 106 4.26 -24.04 7.66
C GLU A 106 5.10 -24.32 8.91
N ALA A 107 5.95 -23.39 9.33
CA ALA A 107 6.72 -23.52 10.59
C ALA A 107 5.76 -23.65 11.78
N PRO A 108 6.02 -24.59 12.74
CA PRO A 108 5.13 -24.80 13.90
C PRO A 108 4.90 -23.56 14.75
N ASP A 109 5.90 -22.69 14.83
CA ASP A 109 5.91 -21.45 15.60
C ASP A 109 5.61 -20.19 14.76
N PHE A 110 5.09 -20.33 13.54
CA PHE A 110 4.82 -19.22 12.61
C PHE A 110 4.12 -18.04 13.25
N ALA A 111 2.98 -18.26 13.92
CA ALA A 111 2.17 -17.19 14.48
C ALA A 111 2.92 -16.37 15.53
N SER A 112 3.80 -17.02 16.32
CA SER A 112 4.57 -16.39 17.39
C SER A 112 5.90 -15.76 16.94
N THR A 113 6.48 -16.20 15.80
CA THR A 113 7.82 -15.79 15.36
C THR A 113 7.83 -14.90 14.14
N TYR A 114 6.89 -15.09 13.20
CA TYR A 114 6.86 -14.31 11.97
C TYR A 114 6.40 -12.87 12.22
N ARG A 115 7.19 -11.91 11.76
CA ARG A 115 6.96 -10.45 11.91
C ARG A 115 7.03 -9.71 10.57
N GLY A 116 7.00 -10.44 9.45
CA GLY A 116 7.03 -9.83 8.11
C GLY A 116 5.76 -9.04 7.79
N ILE A 117 4.58 -9.55 8.18
CA ILE A 117 3.32 -8.79 8.11
C ILE A 117 3.15 -7.96 9.37
N VAL A 118 2.86 -6.67 9.19
CA VAL A 118 2.57 -5.74 10.30
C VAL A 118 1.08 -5.84 10.63
N LEU A 119 0.79 -6.36 11.80
CA LEU A 119 -0.57 -6.47 12.34
C LEU A 119 -1.02 -5.16 13.00
N TYR A 120 -2.31 -5.06 13.34
CA TYR A 120 -2.90 -3.80 13.82
C TYR A 120 -2.27 -3.25 15.11
N ASP A 121 -1.76 -4.11 15.97
CA ASP A 121 -1.10 -3.80 17.24
C ASP A 121 0.44 -3.92 17.18
N ASP A 122 1.01 -4.15 15.99
CA ASP A 122 2.46 -4.18 15.76
C ASP A 122 3.01 -2.79 15.39
N ILE A 123 4.32 -2.61 15.61
CA ILE A 123 5.06 -1.44 15.11
C ILE A 123 5.43 -1.70 13.64
N ALA A 124 5.05 -0.77 12.76
CA ALA A 124 5.38 -0.84 11.34
C ALA A 124 6.84 -0.37 11.08
N PRO A 125 7.81 -1.26 10.84
CA PRO A 125 9.23 -0.89 10.72
C PRO A 125 9.50 0.00 9.50
N ARG A 126 8.81 -0.25 8.38
CA ARG A 126 8.93 0.53 7.15
C ARG A 126 8.25 1.90 7.20
N TYR A 127 7.50 2.19 8.30
CA TYR A 127 6.87 3.50 8.49
C TYR A 127 7.90 4.65 8.56
N ALA A 128 9.06 4.41 9.15
CA ALA A 128 10.12 5.43 9.20
C ALA A 128 10.61 5.82 7.80
N ASP A 129 10.73 4.85 6.88
CA ASP A 129 11.11 5.09 5.48
C ASP A 129 10.02 5.90 4.75
N ALA A 130 8.75 5.56 4.96
CA ALA A 130 7.62 6.31 4.40
C ALA A 130 7.61 7.76 4.90
N VAL A 131 7.83 7.99 6.20
CA VAL A 131 7.94 9.33 6.78
C VAL A 131 9.11 10.10 6.16
N LYS A 132 10.29 9.48 6.03
CA LYS A 132 11.48 10.09 5.40
C LYS A 132 11.17 10.49 3.95
N LEU A 133 10.51 9.61 3.20
CA LEU A 133 10.12 9.88 1.82
C LEU A 133 9.13 11.05 1.73
N VAL A 134 8.08 11.10 2.56
CA VAL A 134 7.12 12.22 2.55
C VAL A 134 7.78 13.53 3.00
N LYS A 135 8.69 13.49 3.99
CA LYS A 135 9.47 14.68 4.39
C LYS A 135 10.37 15.22 3.27
N SER A 136 10.77 14.41 2.31
CA SER A 136 11.57 14.83 1.16
C SER A 136 10.77 15.52 0.05
N LEU A 137 9.43 15.66 0.18
CA LEU A 137 8.63 16.49 -0.71
C LEU A 137 9.10 17.95 -0.65
N GLU A 138 9.24 18.57 -1.80
CA GLU A 138 9.58 19.99 -1.90
C GLU A 138 8.42 20.85 -1.43
N TYR A 139 8.73 21.84 -0.61
CA TYR A 139 7.71 22.70 0.00
C TYR A 139 6.94 23.48 -1.07
N GLY A 140 5.64 23.24 -1.18
CA GLY A 140 4.76 23.90 -2.15
C GLY A 140 4.96 23.53 -3.61
N ASN A 141 5.90 22.60 -3.93
CA ASN A 141 6.21 22.19 -5.31
C ASN A 141 6.21 20.67 -5.49
N SER A 142 5.23 20.00 -4.92
CA SER A 142 5.14 18.54 -4.94
C SER A 142 3.70 18.08 -4.94
N HIS A 143 3.51 16.78 -5.29
CA HIS A 143 2.21 16.13 -5.26
C HIS A 143 2.25 14.91 -4.36
N PHE A 144 1.18 14.72 -3.60
CA PHE A 144 0.92 13.51 -2.82
C PHE A 144 -0.41 12.93 -3.29
N VAL A 145 -0.33 11.88 -4.11
CA VAL A 145 -1.50 11.25 -4.74
C VAL A 145 -1.91 10.05 -3.92
N VAL A 146 -3.12 10.07 -3.42
CA VAL A 146 -3.69 9.02 -2.57
C VAL A 146 -4.72 8.26 -3.37
N ALA A 147 -4.60 6.91 -3.44
CA ALA A 147 -5.53 6.08 -4.19
C ALA A 147 -5.96 4.83 -3.40
N GLY A 148 -7.27 4.57 -3.37
CA GLY A 148 -7.85 3.35 -2.80
C GLY A 148 -7.63 3.19 -1.30
N THR A 149 -7.61 4.28 -0.51
CA THR A 149 -7.50 4.22 0.95
C THR A 149 -8.62 4.97 1.67
N SER A 150 -9.21 4.32 2.66
CA SER A 150 -10.26 4.89 3.51
C SER A 150 -9.73 5.79 4.65
N PHE A 151 -8.43 5.99 4.76
CA PHE A 151 -7.78 6.69 5.88
C PHE A 151 -8.10 6.12 7.28
N TYR A 152 -8.49 4.86 7.35
CA TYR A 152 -8.84 4.21 8.62
C TYR A 152 -7.63 4.09 9.56
N THR A 153 -6.43 3.85 9.02
CA THR A 153 -5.22 3.61 9.83
C THR A 153 -4.57 4.91 10.29
N GLY A 154 -3.96 4.88 11.48
CA GLY A 154 -3.16 6.01 11.99
C GLY A 154 -1.97 6.36 11.08
N ILE A 155 -1.42 5.38 10.35
CA ILE A 155 -0.33 5.58 9.38
C ILE A 155 -0.81 6.48 8.25
N SER A 156 -1.96 6.17 7.63
CA SER A 156 -2.50 6.95 6.51
C SER A 156 -2.79 8.40 6.91
N GLN A 157 -3.40 8.61 8.08
CA GLN A 157 -3.69 9.95 8.59
C GLN A 157 -2.42 10.76 8.87
N LYS A 158 -1.39 10.12 9.47
CA LYS A 158 -0.11 10.78 9.78
C LYS A 158 0.65 11.16 8.53
N LEU A 159 0.73 10.28 7.51
CA LEU A 159 1.41 10.58 6.25
C LEU A 159 0.71 11.71 5.48
N LEU A 160 -0.64 11.71 5.43
CA LEU A 160 -1.42 12.79 4.83
C LEU A 160 -1.17 14.14 5.55
N LYS A 161 -1.19 14.13 6.89
CA LYS A 161 -0.88 15.32 7.69
C LYS A 161 0.51 15.86 7.37
N LEU A 162 1.49 14.98 7.25
CA LEU A 162 2.87 15.36 6.93
C LEU A 162 2.98 15.96 5.52
N ALA A 163 2.33 15.35 4.51
CA ALA A 163 2.29 15.90 3.14
C ALA A 163 1.66 17.31 3.10
N LYS A 164 0.55 17.52 3.86
CA LYS A 164 -0.06 18.85 4.04
C LYS A 164 0.90 19.86 4.69
N GLN A 165 1.69 19.45 5.68
CA GLN A 165 2.72 20.31 6.30
C GLN A 165 3.81 20.71 5.30
N ARG A 166 4.11 19.87 4.31
CA ARG A 166 5.00 20.17 3.18
C ARG A 166 4.35 21.06 2.12
N LYS A 167 3.08 21.46 2.29
CA LYS A 167 2.27 22.17 1.29
C LYS A 167 2.25 21.47 -0.07
N ALA A 168 2.31 20.13 -0.08
CA ALA A 168 2.13 19.36 -1.29
C ALA A 168 0.67 19.48 -1.76
N SER A 169 0.46 19.49 -3.08
CA SER A 169 -0.87 19.33 -3.67
C SER A 169 -1.38 17.92 -3.39
N ILE A 170 -2.51 17.81 -2.70
CA ILE A 170 -3.11 16.53 -2.34
C ILE A 170 -4.18 16.17 -3.36
N ILE A 171 -4.05 14.98 -3.96
CA ILE A 171 -5.04 14.41 -4.87
C ILE A 171 -5.53 13.11 -4.22
N VAL A 172 -6.84 12.98 -4.03
CA VAL A 172 -7.46 11.79 -3.43
C VAL A 172 -8.36 11.11 -4.46
N ILE A 173 -8.15 9.81 -4.64
CA ILE A 173 -8.90 8.91 -5.52
C ILE A 173 -9.40 7.77 -4.63
N ASP A 174 -10.59 7.90 -4.11
CA ASP A 174 -11.21 6.96 -3.17
C ASP A 174 -12.03 5.86 -3.87
N GLU A 175 -12.60 6.18 -5.05
CA GLU A 175 -13.41 5.26 -5.85
C GLU A 175 -12.89 5.18 -7.29
N ASN A 176 -13.17 4.03 -7.96
CA ASN A 176 -12.81 3.78 -9.36
C ASN A 176 -11.33 4.05 -9.66
N ALA A 177 -10.43 3.57 -8.79
CA ALA A 177 -9.00 3.81 -8.93
C ALA A 177 -8.46 3.29 -10.26
N VAL A 178 -8.98 2.17 -10.78
CA VAL A 178 -8.58 1.56 -12.04
C VAL A 178 -8.74 2.49 -13.25
N ASP A 179 -9.81 3.32 -13.26
CA ASP A 179 -10.08 4.27 -14.33
C ASP A 179 -9.45 5.64 -14.08
N ARG A 180 -9.53 6.12 -12.85
CA ARG A 180 -9.15 7.50 -12.49
C ARG A 180 -7.64 7.70 -12.35
N VAL A 181 -6.91 6.71 -11.85
CA VAL A 181 -5.45 6.81 -11.71
C VAL A 181 -4.75 6.98 -13.06
N PRO A 182 -5.06 6.19 -14.11
CA PRO A 182 -4.46 6.40 -15.43
C PRO A 182 -4.70 7.80 -16.00
N VAL A 183 -5.91 8.34 -15.86
CA VAL A 183 -6.25 9.70 -16.32
C VAL A 183 -5.41 10.76 -15.58
N ILE A 184 -5.27 10.64 -14.26
CA ILE A 184 -4.46 11.56 -13.46
C ILE A 184 -2.99 11.43 -13.83
N CYS A 185 -2.45 10.22 -13.99
CA CYS A 185 -1.07 9.99 -14.41
C CYS A 185 -0.79 10.62 -15.77
N ASN A 186 -1.68 10.44 -16.76
CA ASN A 186 -1.55 11.05 -18.07
C ASN A 186 -1.55 12.58 -18.01
N ASN A 187 -2.48 13.17 -17.27
CA ASN A 187 -2.52 14.63 -17.07
C ASN A 187 -1.22 15.14 -16.43
N MET A 188 -0.70 14.46 -15.43
CA MET A 188 0.57 14.80 -14.79
C MET A 188 1.76 14.67 -15.74
N LYS A 189 1.81 13.62 -16.60
CA LYS A 189 2.86 13.48 -17.62
C LYS A 189 2.85 14.70 -18.55
N HIS A 190 1.68 15.12 -19.04
CA HIS A 190 1.55 16.29 -19.92
C HIS A 190 1.99 17.59 -19.22
N ILE A 191 1.53 17.83 -17.99
CA ILE A 191 1.82 19.08 -17.26
C ILE A 191 3.31 19.17 -16.89
N TYR A 192 3.93 18.05 -16.49
CA TYR A 192 5.29 18.05 -15.94
C TYR A 192 6.36 17.47 -16.87
N GLY A 193 6.03 17.25 -18.15
CA GLY A 193 6.97 16.82 -19.19
C GLY A 193 7.66 15.48 -18.87
N ARG A 194 6.98 14.57 -18.19
CA ARG A 194 7.45 13.20 -17.97
C ARG A 194 7.15 12.36 -19.20
N LYS A 195 8.19 11.76 -19.77
CA LYS A 195 8.06 10.81 -20.88
C LYS A 195 7.65 9.44 -20.36
#